data_8af3872b63ed1d66ba98c7e7817a72a1
#
_entry.id   8af3872b63ed1d66ba98c7e7817a72a1
#
_cell.length_a   1.000
_cell.length_b   1.000
_cell.length_c   1.000
_cell.angle_alpha   90.00
_cell.angle_beta   90.00
_cell.angle_gamma   90.00
#
_symmetry.space_group_name_H-M   'P 1'
#
loop_
_entity.id
_entity.type
_entity.pdbx_description
1 polymer ?
#
loop_
_entity_poly.entity_id
_entity_poly.type
_entity_poly.pdbx_seq_one_letter_code
_entity_poly.pdbx_strand_id
1 'polypeptide(L)'
;MSKDTKPEATIFYVDTRFQKMARRPGAVAREQALADAQVQIEELKPDFADWINQELQELNAALAEAEASSDNKSSLDRAYRNCSQLRDVGATMGFELVSFVANNLCEIIDAIAAGAAYEKDMIDCHIDALLLARTDPYRHLSPEQVPEMVSGLRRVVEIASIAPTQDDE
;
A
#
# COMPACT_ATOMS: atom_id res chain seq x y z
N MET A 1 -9.26 -18.46 51.00
CA MET A 1 -9.35 -19.01 49.62
C MET A 1 -10.37 -18.17 48.87
N SER A 2 -9.88 -17.17 48.15
CA SER A 2 -10.74 -16.27 47.32
C SER A 2 -10.90 -16.93 45.95
N LYS A 3 -12.15 -17.24 45.57
CA LYS A 3 -12.46 -17.71 44.21
C LYS A 3 -12.46 -16.49 43.27
N ASP A 4 -11.43 -16.38 42.44
CA ASP A 4 -11.43 -15.50 41.27
C ASP A 4 -12.46 -16.01 40.27
N THR A 5 -13.64 -15.39 40.28
CA THR A 5 -14.66 -15.59 39.24
C THR A 5 -14.28 -14.71 38.07
N LYS A 6 -13.66 -15.26 37.01
CA LYS A 6 -13.51 -14.56 35.73
C LYS A 6 -14.90 -14.13 35.24
N PRO A 7 -15.04 -12.87 34.79
CA PRO A 7 -16.31 -12.45 34.18
C PRO A 7 -16.55 -13.26 32.89
N GLU A 8 -17.69 -13.95 32.82
CA GLU A 8 -18.14 -14.61 31.61
C GLU A 8 -18.42 -13.56 30.53
N ALA A 9 -17.74 -13.70 29.38
CA ALA A 9 -18.00 -12.80 28.25
C ALA A 9 -19.40 -13.09 27.69
N THR A 10 -20.28 -12.10 27.75
CA THR A 10 -21.62 -12.18 27.14
C THR A 10 -21.54 -11.81 25.67
N ILE A 11 -21.70 -12.81 24.78
CA ILE A 11 -21.80 -12.59 23.34
C ILE A 11 -23.26 -12.28 23.00
N PHE A 12 -23.54 -11.07 22.51
CA PHE A 12 -24.86 -10.71 22.01
C PHE A 12 -24.78 -10.39 20.51
N TYR A 13 -25.79 -10.88 19.78
CA TYR A 13 -25.91 -10.61 18.35
C TYR A 13 -26.78 -9.40 18.12
N VAL A 14 -26.24 -8.36 17.50
CA VAL A 14 -27.02 -7.18 17.08
C VAL A 14 -27.62 -7.46 15.72
N ASP A 15 -28.96 -7.46 15.66
CA ASP A 15 -29.71 -7.66 14.42
C ASP A 15 -29.64 -6.37 13.58
N THR A 16 -28.64 -6.25 12.72
CA THR A 16 -28.43 -5.05 11.92
C THR A 16 -29.40 -4.97 10.73
N ARG A 17 -29.68 -3.75 10.28
CA ARG A 17 -30.49 -3.51 9.06
C ARG A 17 -29.91 -4.26 7.85
N PHE A 18 -28.58 -4.35 7.75
CA PHE A 18 -27.90 -5.10 6.69
C PHE A 18 -28.25 -6.58 6.74
N GLN A 19 -28.16 -7.23 7.90
CA GLN A 19 -28.52 -8.65 8.05
C GLN A 19 -29.98 -8.94 7.70
N LYS A 20 -30.89 -8.02 8.07
CA LYS A 20 -32.31 -8.13 7.70
C LYS A 20 -32.53 -8.04 6.20
N MET A 21 -31.79 -7.17 5.52
CA MET A 21 -31.87 -7.03 4.06
C MET A 21 -31.27 -8.23 3.33
N ALA A 22 -30.14 -8.75 3.80
CA ALA A 22 -29.47 -9.92 3.22
C ALA A 22 -30.30 -11.22 3.34
N ARG A 23 -31.22 -11.31 4.32
CA ARG A 23 -32.09 -12.48 4.55
C ARG A 23 -33.45 -12.40 3.86
N ARG A 24 -33.71 -11.36 3.06
CA ARG A 24 -35.01 -11.23 2.33
C ARG A 24 -35.12 -12.30 1.24
N PRO A 25 -36.34 -12.80 0.97
CA PRO A 25 -36.60 -13.65 -0.19
C PRO A 25 -36.14 -12.95 -1.47
N GLY A 26 -35.31 -13.63 -2.29
CA GLY A 26 -34.72 -13.05 -3.49
C GLY A 26 -33.37 -12.36 -3.26
N ALA A 27 -32.83 -12.37 -2.03
CA ALA A 27 -31.45 -11.94 -1.78
C ALA A 27 -30.47 -12.91 -2.44
N VAL A 28 -29.40 -12.38 -3.03
CA VAL A 28 -28.32 -13.18 -3.62
C VAL A 28 -27.60 -13.97 -2.51
N ALA A 29 -27.37 -15.25 -2.75
CA ALA A 29 -26.57 -16.07 -1.83
C ALA A 29 -25.17 -15.47 -1.68
N ARG A 30 -24.58 -15.59 -0.47
CA ARG A 30 -23.25 -15.02 -0.18
C ARG A 30 -22.19 -15.51 -1.17
N GLU A 31 -22.21 -16.81 -1.47
CA GLU A 31 -21.27 -17.44 -2.39
C GLU A 31 -21.39 -16.85 -3.82
N GLN A 32 -22.63 -16.61 -4.26
CA GLN A 32 -22.88 -15.99 -5.56
C GLN A 32 -22.42 -14.54 -5.58
N ALA A 33 -22.72 -13.76 -4.53
CA ALA A 33 -22.28 -12.37 -4.44
C ALA A 33 -20.76 -12.23 -4.42
N LEU A 34 -20.04 -13.16 -3.76
CA LEU A 34 -18.58 -13.20 -3.78
C LEU A 34 -18.03 -13.57 -5.16
N ALA A 35 -18.63 -14.56 -5.82
CA ALA A 35 -18.23 -14.95 -7.18
C ALA A 35 -18.45 -13.81 -8.16
N ASP A 36 -19.59 -13.13 -8.11
CA ASP A 36 -19.90 -11.99 -8.98
C ASP A 36 -18.93 -10.82 -8.74
N ALA A 37 -18.60 -10.54 -7.46
CA ALA A 37 -17.61 -9.52 -7.11
C ALA A 37 -16.21 -9.87 -7.63
N GLN A 38 -15.80 -11.15 -7.55
CA GLN A 38 -14.51 -11.60 -8.08
C GLN A 38 -14.44 -11.43 -9.61
N VAL A 39 -15.51 -11.76 -10.34
CA VAL A 39 -15.58 -11.55 -11.78
C VAL A 39 -15.41 -10.06 -12.12
N GLN A 40 -16.11 -9.17 -11.39
CA GLN A 40 -15.99 -7.72 -11.62
C GLN A 40 -14.56 -7.21 -11.35
N ILE A 41 -13.87 -7.72 -10.34
CA ILE A 41 -12.47 -7.36 -10.05
C ILE A 41 -11.56 -7.84 -11.21
N GLU A 42 -11.75 -9.06 -11.70
CA GLU A 42 -10.96 -9.58 -12.84
C GLU A 42 -11.16 -8.74 -14.11
N GLU A 43 -12.39 -8.28 -14.38
CA GLU A 43 -12.69 -7.43 -15.53
C GLU A 43 -12.05 -6.04 -15.44
N LEU A 44 -11.78 -5.53 -14.21
CA LEU A 44 -11.14 -4.23 -13.98
C LEU A 44 -9.61 -4.28 -14.00
N LYS A 45 -8.99 -5.46 -13.93
CA LYS A 45 -7.53 -5.59 -13.87
C LYS A 45 -6.77 -4.94 -15.03
N PRO A 46 -7.21 -5.03 -16.31
CA PRO A 46 -6.53 -4.34 -17.41
C PRO A 46 -6.50 -2.82 -17.23
N ASP A 47 -7.66 -2.22 -16.92
CA ASP A 47 -7.77 -0.77 -16.68
C ASP A 47 -6.92 -0.33 -15.49
N PHE A 48 -6.83 -1.20 -14.47
CA PHE A 48 -5.99 -0.97 -13.30
C PHE A 48 -4.50 -1.00 -13.64
N ALA A 49 -4.05 -1.86 -14.55
CA ALA A 49 -2.66 -1.88 -15.00
C ALA A 49 -2.28 -0.56 -15.70
N ASP A 50 -3.18 0.00 -16.50
CA ASP A 50 -2.99 1.31 -17.14
C ASP A 50 -2.98 2.45 -16.10
N TRP A 51 -3.86 2.40 -15.10
CA TRP A 51 -3.88 3.33 -14.00
C TRP A 51 -2.57 3.29 -13.18
N ILE A 52 -2.03 2.10 -12.85
CA ILE A 52 -0.70 1.99 -12.19
C ILE A 52 0.37 2.74 -12.98
N ASN A 53 0.37 2.62 -14.33
CA ASN A 53 1.33 3.32 -15.17
C ASN A 53 1.25 4.84 -15.02
N GLN A 54 0.03 5.37 -14.98
CA GLN A 54 -0.21 6.80 -14.79
C GLN A 54 0.23 7.25 -13.40
N GLU A 55 -0.16 6.55 -12.34
CA GLU A 55 0.23 6.88 -10.97
C GLU A 55 1.76 6.86 -10.78
N LEU A 56 2.46 5.90 -11.40
CA LEU A 56 3.92 5.85 -11.36
C LEU A 56 4.57 7.02 -12.10
N GLN A 57 3.99 7.49 -13.20
CA GLN A 57 4.49 8.68 -13.90
C GLN A 57 4.34 9.94 -13.03
N GLU A 58 3.18 10.12 -12.40
CA GLU A 58 2.90 11.26 -11.52
C GLU A 58 3.76 11.21 -10.24
N LEU A 59 3.96 10.02 -9.68
CA LEU A 59 4.86 9.80 -8.55
C LEU A 59 6.31 10.20 -8.90
N ASN A 60 6.83 9.71 -10.03
CA ASN A 60 8.18 10.05 -10.50
C ASN A 60 8.34 11.55 -10.74
N ALA A 61 7.36 12.20 -11.35
CA ALA A 61 7.40 13.63 -11.58
C ALA A 61 7.43 14.41 -10.25
N ALA A 62 6.62 14.00 -9.27
CA ALA A 62 6.60 14.63 -7.95
C ALA A 62 7.92 14.45 -7.18
N LEU A 63 8.53 13.26 -7.26
CA LEU A 63 9.82 12.97 -6.63
C LEU A 63 10.97 13.75 -7.29
N ALA A 64 10.98 13.87 -8.62
CA ALA A 64 11.97 14.67 -9.33
C ALA A 64 11.86 16.17 -8.98
N GLU A 65 10.65 16.70 -8.80
CA GLU A 65 10.45 18.08 -8.34
C GLU A 65 10.92 18.24 -6.88
N ALA A 66 10.68 17.24 -6.03
CA ALA A 66 11.13 17.27 -4.64
C ALA A 66 12.67 17.26 -4.54
N GLU A 67 13.36 16.51 -5.39
CA GLU A 67 14.82 16.48 -5.49
C GLU A 67 15.38 17.84 -5.92
N ALA A 68 14.72 18.52 -6.87
CA ALA A 68 15.20 19.76 -7.45
C ALA A 68 14.96 21.01 -6.60
N SER A 69 14.14 20.93 -5.55
CA SER A 69 13.69 22.09 -4.76
C SER A 69 14.10 22.00 -3.30
N SER A 70 14.64 23.08 -2.75
CA SER A 70 14.87 23.21 -1.30
C SER A 70 13.57 23.32 -0.50
N ASP A 71 12.49 23.86 -1.11
CA ASP A 71 11.13 23.82 -0.56
C ASP A 71 10.33 22.71 -1.26
N ASN A 72 10.55 21.49 -0.82
CA ASN A 72 10.02 20.28 -1.45
C ASN A 72 8.71 19.75 -0.83
N LYS A 73 8.19 20.41 0.22
CA LYS A 73 7.04 19.93 0.97
C LYS A 73 5.82 19.60 0.08
N SER A 74 5.45 20.52 -0.82
CA SER A 74 4.29 20.31 -1.70
C SER A 74 4.50 19.13 -2.67
N SER A 75 5.72 18.94 -3.15
CA SER A 75 6.09 17.84 -4.05
C SER A 75 6.14 16.51 -3.31
N LEU A 76 6.65 16.48 -2.08
CA LEU A 76 6.61 15.29 -1.21
C LEU A 76 5.17 14.90 -0.82
N ASP A 77 4.31 15.87 -0.48
CA ASP A 77 2.88 15.60 -0.20
C ASP A 77 2.15 15.02 -1.42
N ARG A 78 2.53 15.42 -2.63
CA ARG A 78 1.98 14.87 -3.87
C ARG A 78 2.54 13.47 -4.14
N ALA A 79 3.83 13.27 -3.98
CA ALA A 79 4.46 11.96 -4.10
C ALA A 79 3.87 10.96 -3.12
N TYR A 80 3.68 11.35 -1.86
CA TYR A 80 3.06 10.52 -0.83
C TYR A 80 1.63 10.11 -1.21
N ARG A 81 0.81 11.05 -1.72
CA ARG A 81 -0.56 10.73 -2.14
C ARG A 81 -0.60 9.69 -3.25
N ASN A 82 0.20 9.86 -4.31
CA ASN A 82 0.24 8.91 -5.42
C ASN A 82 0.77 7.55 -4.95
N CYS A 83 1.80 7.55 -4.12
CA CYS A 83 2.36 6.33 -3.53
C CYS A 83 1.34 5.60 -2.64
N SER A 84 0.61 6.33 -1.77
CA SER A 84 -0.40 5.75 -0.90
C SER A 84 -1.60 5.17 -1.67
N GLN A 85 -1.97 5.74 -2.80
CA GLN A 85 -2.99 5.16 -3.68
C GLN A 85 -2.55 3.81 -4.25
N LEU A 86 -1.29 3.69 -4.72
CA LEU A 86 -0.72 2.41 -5.18
C LEU A 86 -0.73 1.37 -4.05
N ARG A 87 -0.34 1.76 -2.82
CA ARG A 87 -0.38 0.91 -1.63
C ARG A 87 -1.78 0.39 -1.34
N ASP A 88 -2.76 1.30 -1.29
CA ASP A 88 -4.10 0.99 -0.77
C ASP A 88 -4.94 0.18 -1.77
N VAL A 89 -4.76 0.40 -3.07
CA VAL A 89 -5.57 -0.25 -4.11
C VAL A 89 -4.88 -1.49 -4.68
N GLY A 90 -3.55 -1.54 -4.71
CA GLY A 90 -2.79 -2.62 -5.36
C GLY A 90 -3.16 -4.01 -4.87
N ALA A 91 -3.17 -4.26 -3.56
CA ALA A 91 -3.51 -5.56 -2.99
C ALA A 91 -4.96 -5.98 -3.30
N THR A 92 -5.91 -5.04 -3.29
CA THR A 92 -7.32 -5.31 -3.62
C THR A 92 -7.48 -5.77 -5.07
N MET A 93 -6.63 -5.26 -5.97
CA MET A 93 -6.64 -5.61 -7.39
C MET A 93 -5.73 -6.82 -7.72
N GLY A 94 -5.10 -7.43 -6.70
CA GLY A 94 -4.24 -8.60 -6.85
C GLY A 94 -2.79 -8.28 -7.23
N PHE A 95 -2.33 -7.04 -6.97
CA PHE A 95 -0.95 -6.58 -7.13
C PHE A 95 -0.29 -6.40 -5.75
N GLU A 96 -0.20 -7.48 -4.98
CA GLU A 96 0.26 -7.45 -3.59
C GLU A 96 1.69 -6.91 -3.46
N LEU A 97 2.56 -7.24 -4.41
CA LEU A 97 3.94 -6.77 -4.42
C LEU A 97 4.02 -5.26 -4.68
N VAL A 98 3.17 -4.71 -5.55
CA VAL A 98 3.07 -3.25 -5.75
C VAL A 98 2.66 -2.56 -4.44
N SER A 99 1.65 -3.07 -3.75
CA SER A 99 1.24 -2.54 -2.45
C SER A 99 2.36 -2.57 -1.41
N PHE A 100 3.10 -3.68 -1.35
CA PHE A 100 4.23 -3.81 -0.43
C PHE A 100 5.33 -2.78 -0.72
N VAL A 101 5.76 -2.66 -1.98
CA VAL A 101 6.83 -1.72 -2.35
C VAL A 101 6.39 -0.27 -2.16
N ALA A 102 5.15 0.06 -2.52
CA ALA A 102 4.59 1.38 -2.29
C ALA A 102 4.51 1.73 -0.79
N ASN A 103 4.18 0.76 0.08
CA ASN A 103 4.22 1.00 1.51
C ASN A 103 5.62 1.39 2.00
N ASN A 104 6.67 0.66 1.58
CA ASN A 104 8.04 0.99 1.95
C ASN A 104 8.46 2.38 1.43
N LEU A 105 8.06 2.74 0.22
CA LEU A 105 8.35 4.07 -0.33
C LEU A 105 7.60 5.18 0.41
N CYS A 106 6.36 4.95 0.86
CA CYS A 106 5.66 5.89 1.73
C CYS A 106 6.43 6.17 3.03
N GLU A 107 7.01 5.13 3.65
CA GLU A 107 7.81 5.27 4.88
C GLU A 107 9.07 6.13 4.63
N ILE A 108 9.73 5.99 3.47
CA ILE A 108 10.87 6.83 3.09
C ILE A 108 10.43 8.29 2.86
N ILE A 109 9.33 8.50 2.13
CA ILE A 109 8.80 9.85 1.87
C ILE A 109 8.43 10.54 3.19
N ASP A 110 7.81 9.81 4.13
CA ASP A 110 7.48 10.33 5.47
C ASP A 110 8.74 10.69 6.27
N ALA A 111 9.80 9.86 6.20
CA ALA A 111 11.07 10.17 6.85
C ALA A 111 11.70 11.45 6.27
N ILE A 112 11.71 11.63 4.94
CA ILE A 112 12.19 12.83 4.28
C ILE A 112 11.35 14.06 4.69
N ALA A 113 10.03 13.93 4.72
CA ALA A 113 9.13 15.01 5.16
C ALA A 113 9.33 15.37 6.64
N ALA A 114 9.83 14.43 7.46
CA ALA A 114 10.21 14.64 8.85
C ALA A 114 11.64 15.21 9.03
N GLY A 115 12.39 15.42 7.93
CA GLY A 115 13.70 16.05 7.95
C GLY A 115 14.88 15.10 7.65
N ALA A 116 14.64 13.84 7.29
CA ALA A 116 15.69 12.98 6.80
C ALA A 116 16.23 13.47 5.44
N ALA A 117 17.50 13.15 5.13
CA ALA A 117 18.10 13.51 3.85
C ALA A 117 17.35 12.86 2.67
N TYR A 118 17.23 13.60 1.55
CA TYR A 118 16.71 13.04 0.30
C TYR A 118 17.83 12.24 -0.40
N GLU A 119 17.77 10.92 -0.23
CA GLU A 119 18.73 10.01 -0.83
C GLU A 119 18.16 9.40 -2.12
N LYS A 120 18.60 9.94 -3.26
CA LYS A 120 18.10 9.53 -4.59
C LYS A 120 18.18 8.03 -4.83
N ASP A 121 19.28 7.40 -4.48
CA ASP A 121 19.46 5.97 -4.72
C ASP A 121 18.45 5.10 -3.96
N MET A 122 18.00 5.54 -2.79
CA MET A 122 16.97 4.85 -2.01
C MET A 122 15.59 4.97 -2.68
N ILE A 123 15.29 6.14 -3.21
CA ILE A 123 14.05 6.40 -3.97
C ILE A 123 14.05 5.58 -5.26
N ASP A 124 15.12 5.68 -6.06
CA ASP A 124 15.25 4.99 -7.35
C ASP A 124 15.13 3.47 -7.18
N CYS A 125 15.74 2.90 -6.13
CA CYS A 125 15.62 1.47 -5.81
C CYS A 125 14.14 1.05 -5.64
N HIS A 126 13.31 1.86 -4.98
CA HIS A 126 11.89 1.56 -4.78
C HIS A 126 11.07 1.80 -6.06
N ILE A 127 11.41 2.82 -6.84
CA ILE A 127 10.77 3.05 -8.15
C ILE A 127 11.05 1.87 -9.09
N ASP A 128 12.30 1.42 -9.17
CA ASP A 128 12.67 0.25 -9.98
C ASP A 128 11.93 -1.01 -9.52
N ALA A 129 11.80 -1.20 -8.21
CA ALA A 129 11.04 -2.30 -7.65
C ALA A 129 9.54 -2.21 -7.99
N LEU A 130 8.93 -1.01 -7.99
CA LEU A 130 7.55 -0.79 -8.43
C LEU A 130 7.38 -1.08 -9.92
N LEU A 131 8.33 -0.63 -10.75
CA LEU A 131 8.34 -0.91 -12.19
C LEU A 131 8.44 -2.42 -12.47
N LEU A 132 9.22 -3.14 -11.68
CA LEU A 132 9.33 -4.60 -11.79
C LEU A 132 8.04 -5.29 -11.29
N ALA A 133 7.53 -4.91 -10.11
CA ALA A 133 6.38 -5.53 -9.47
C ALA A 133 5.08 -5.48 -10.31
N ARG A 134 4.94 -4.50 -11.22
CA ARG A 134 3.79 -4.38 -12.11
C ARG A 134 3.85 -5.25 -13.38
N THR A 135 5.00 -5.86 -13.67
CA THR A 135 5.26 -6.62 -14.91
C THR A 135 5.30 -8.12 -14.66
N ASP A 136 5.01 -8.92 -15.70
CA ASP A 136 5.21 -10.37 -15.64
C ASP A 136 6.72 -10.71 -15.52
N PRO A 137 7.08 -11.72 -14.73
CA PRO A 137 6.22 -12.60 -13.95
C PRO A 137 5.87 -12.09 -12.53
N TYR A 138 6.34 -10.89 -12.13
CA TYR A 138 6.28 -10.40 -10.74
C TYR A 138 4.89 -9.91 -10.31
N ARG A 139 4.07 -9.43 -11.24
CA ARG A 139 2.77 -8.80 -10.93
C ARG A 139 1.78 -9.66 -10.17
N HIS A 140 1.95 -10.99 -10.22
CA HIS A 140 1.09 -11.96 -9.53
C HIS A 140 1.74 -12.58 -8.31
N LEU A 141 2.96 -12.13 -7.96
CA LEU A 141 3.67 -12.63 -6.81
C LEU A 141 3.28 -11.88 -5.54
N SER A 142 3.18 -12.63 -4.44
CA SER A 142 3.09 -12.04 -3.12
C SER A 142 4.50 -11.74 -2.56
N PRO A 143 4.62 -10.85 -1.55
CA PRO A 143 5.91 -10.58 -0.90
C PRO A 143 6.63 -11.82 -0.37
N GLU A 144 5.89 -12.85 0.08
CA GLU A 144 6.45 -14.10 0.59
C GLU A 144 7.16 -14.93 -0.49
N GLN A 145 6.82 -14.72 -1.76
CA GLN A 145 7.41 -15.43 -2.90
C GLN A 145 8.70 -14.79 -3.40
N VAL A 146 9.04 -13.58 -2.91
CA VAL A 146 10.26 -12.82 -3.27
C VAL A 146 11.00 -12.32 -2.03
N PRO A 147 11.38 -13.19 -1.09
CA PRO A 147 11.91 -12.82 0.22
C PRO A 147 13.20 -11.99 0.15
N GLU A 148 14.03 -12.19 -0.87
CA GLU A 148 15.28 -11.44 -1.05
C GLU A 148 15.00 -9.96 -1.41
N MET A 149 14.04 -9.71 -2.31
CA MET A 149 13.59 -8.35 -2.65
C MET A 149 12.98 -7.67 -1.42
N VAL A 150 12.09 -8.38 -0.71
CA VAL A 150 11.43 -7.89 0.50
C VAL A 150 12.45 -7.50 1.57
N SER A 151 13.43 -8.35 1.84
CA SER A 151 14.46 -8.06 2.85
C SER A 151 15.37 -6.91 2.43
N GLY A 152 15.70 -6.80 1.14
CA GLY A 152 16.50 -5.70 0.59
C GLY A 152 15.80 -4.36 0.76
N LEU A 153 14.53 -4.26 0.32
CA LEU A 153 13.75 -3.03 0.43
C LEU A 153 13.53 -2.58 1.87
N ARG A 154 13.19 -3.51 2.79
CA ARG A 154 13.06 -3.21 4.22
C ARG A 154 14.36 -2.65 4.80
N ARG A 155 15.51 -3.20 4.41
CA ARG A 155 16.79 -2.69 4.87
C ARG A 155 17.06 -1.26 4.38
N VAL A 156 16.64 -0.91 3.17
CA VAL A 156 16.73 0.48 2.67
C VAL A 156 15.88 1.42 3.52
N VAL A 157 14.65 1.02 3.87
CA VAL A 157 13.77 1.81 4.77
C VAL A 157 14.40 1.98 6.16
N GLU A 158 14.98 0.92 6.73
CA GLU A 158 15.67 1.02 8.03
C GLU A 158 16.81 2.04 7.98
N ILE A 159 17.61 2.05 6.91
CA ILE A 159 18.70 3.00 6.72
C ILE A 159 18.16 4.44 6.59
N ALA A 160 17.12 4.65 5.79
CA ALA A 160 16.47 5.96 5.62
C ALA A 160 15.93 6.53 6.93
N SER A 161 15.40 5.66 7.81
CA SER A 161 14.83 6.04 9.11
C SER A 161 15.90 6.38 10.17
N ILE A 162 17.15 5.94 9.98
CA ILE A 162 18.27 6.16 10.90
C ILE A 162 19.14 7.35 10.44
N ALA A 163 19.01 7.78 9.18
CA ALA A 163 19.84 8.87 8.64
C ALA A 163 19.65 10.15 9.48
N PRO A 164 20.73 10.85 9.87
CA PRO A 164 20.63 12.03 10.69
C PRO A 164 19.85 13.11 9.95
N THR A 165 18.94 13.78 10.70
CA THR A 165 18.34 15.04 10.26
C THR A 165 19.44 16.00 9.85
N GLN A 166 19.29 16.69 8.72
CA GLN A 166 20.15 17.81 8.38
C GLN A 166 19.91 18.91 9.41
N ASP A 167 20.62 18.85 10.54
CA ASP A 167 20.67 19.96 11.46
C ASP A 167 21.48 21.09 10.82
N ASP A 168 20.85 22.27 10.80
CA ASP A 168 21.37 23.54 10.32
C ASP A 168 22.84 23.78 10.79
N GLU A 169 23.75 23.96 9.84
CA GLU A 169 24.96 24.77 10.04
C GLU A 169 24.73 26.21 9.55
#